data_edc5d447458022515afd8a18b611f681
#
_entry.id   edc5d447458022515afd8a18b611f681
#
_cell.length_a   1.000
_cell.length_b   1.000
_cell.length_c   1.000
_cell.angle_alpha   90.00
_cell.angle_beta   90.00
_cell.angle_gamma   90.00
#
_symmetry.space_group_name_H-M   'P 1'
#
loop_
_entity.id
_entity.type
_entity.pdbx_description
1 polymer ?
#
loop_
_entity_poly.entity_id
_entity_poly.type
_entity_poly.pdbx_seq_one_letter_code
_entity_poly.pdbx_strand_id
1 'polypeptide(L)'
;MEERDTKKPRILLVEDDLKLAALVKEYLESDQFEVDVETRGDTAANRILTDKHDLVILDVMLPGLDGFEVCKRVRPDFDGPILMLTARSEEVDEVIGLEMGADDYMSKPVRPRLLLARMRTLLRRVQLNETPGTISEECALIELTDLQIDATQRSVLLKGHPIYLTTAEFDLLWFLAQRPGEVVTRDQIFEKVIGMPYDGLDRSADLRITRLRKKLGDDGKQPSRIKSIRSVGYLLAP
;
A
#
# COMPACT_ATOMS: atom_id res chain seq x y z
N MET A 1 -32.43 17.14 1.92
CA MET A 1 -31.37 16.37 1.18
C MET A 1 -30.09 17.14 1.45
N GLU A 2 -29.43 16.80 2.57
CA GLU A 2 -28.20 17.46 3.00
C GLU A 2 -27.08 17.03 2.06
N GLU A 3 -26.51 17.98 1.32
CA GLU A 3 -25.22 17.83 0.66
C GLU A 3 -24.19 17.46 1.73
N ARG A 4 -23.75 16.22 1.75
CA ARG A 4 -22.53 15.89 2.49
C ARG A 4 -21.40 16.68 1.84
N ASP A 5 -20.92 17.64 2.58
CA ASP A 5 -19.69 18.39 2.27
C ASP A 5 -18.54 17.38 2.27
N THR A 6 -18.34 16.70 1.14
CA THR A 6 -17.30 15.70 0.98
C THR A 6 -15.98 16.46 0.76
N LYS A 7 -15.28 16.69 1.87
CA LYS A 7 -13.94 17.27 1.87
C LYS A 7 -13.08 16.52 0.86
N LYS A 8 -12.48 17.25 -0.07
CA LYS A 8 -11.59 16.68 -1.08
C LYS A 8 -10.39 16.05 -0.39
N PRO A 9 -9.97 14.82 -0.76
CA PRO A 9 -8.76 14.22 -0.20
C PRO A 9 -7.53 15.08 -0.52
N ARG A 10 -6.69 15.29 0.49
CA ARG A 10 -5.45 16.08 0.38
C ARG A 10 -4.27 15.16 0.08
N ILE A 11 -3.58 15.45 -1.00
CA ILE A 11 -2.45 14.68 -1.50
C ILE A 11 -1.18 15.52 -1.38
N LEU A 12 -0.12 14.95 -0.80
CA LEU A 12 1.21 15.52 -0.92
C LEU A 12 1.95 14.85 -2.08
N LEU A 13 2.25 15.60 -3.10
CA LEU A 13 3.11 15.20 -4.22
C LEU A 13 4.54 15.67 -3.97
N VAL A 14 5.47 14.75 -3.78
CA VAL A 14 6.89 15.02 -3.58
C VAL A 14 7.63 14.64 -4.86
N GLU A 15 8.03 15.65 -5.64
CA GLU A 15 8.64 15.49 -6.97
C GLU A 15 9.52 16.70 -7.25
N ASP A 16 10.78 16.52 -7.61
CA ASP A 16 11.73 17.60 -7.89
C ASP A 16 11.64 18.12 -9.34
N ASP A 17 11.14 17.32 -10.26
CA ASP A 17 10.82 17.81 -11.61
C ASP A 17 9.53 18.65 -11.58
N LEU A 18 9.72 19.97 -11.58
CA LEU A 18 8.61 20.95 -11.53
C LEU A 18 7.61 20.81 -12.69
N LYS A 19 8.05 20.33 -13.87
CA LYS A 19 7.17 20.14 -15.02
C LYS A 19 6.28 18.91 -14.81
N LEU A 20 6.87 17.82 -14.36
CA LEU A 20 6.11 16.61 -14.03
C LEU A 20 5.16 16.88 -12.85
N ALA A 21 5.65 17.54 -11.81
CA ALA A 21 4.82 17.93 -10.66
C ALA A 21 3.62 18.77 -11.06
N ALA A 22 3.80 19.77 -11.93
CA ALA A 22 2.70 20.62 -12.42
C ALA A 22 1.67 19.81 -13.22
N LEU A 23 2.11 18.94 -14.13
CA LEU A 23 1.22 18.07 -14.92
C LEU A 23 0.42 17.09 -14.06
N VAL A 24 1.09 16.45 -13.10
CA VAL A 24 0.42 15.52 -12.18
C VAL A 24 -0.57 16.26 -11.29
N LYS A 25 -0.18 17.42 -10.74
CA LYS A 25 -1.06 18.27 -9.93
C LYS A 25 -2.31 18.67 -10.70
N GLU A 26 -2.17 19.24 -11.88
CA GLU A 26 -3.31 19.67 -12.73
C GLU A 26 -4.26 18.50 -13.01
N TYR A 27 -3.71 17.33 -13.35
CA TYR A 27 -4.50 16.14 -13.62
C TYR A 27 -5.28 15.67 -12.37
N LEU A 28 -4.66 15.62 -11.19
CA LEU A 28 -5.31 15.18 -9.97
C LEU A 28 -6.33 16.20 -9.46
N GLU A 29 -6.05 17.50 -9.57
CA GLU A 29 -7.00 18.56 -9.20
C GLU A 29 -8.26 18.54 -10.07
N SER A 30 -8.13 18.17 -11.37
CA SER A 30 -9.28 17.97 -12.25
C SER A 30 -10.17 16.80 -11.82
N ASP A 31 -9.63 15.87 -11.03
CA ASP A 31 -10.32 14.67 -10.51
C ASP A 31 -10.72 14.79 -9.03
N GLN A 32 -10.92 16.02 -8.55
CA GLN A 32 -11.46 16.36 -7.21
C GLN A 32 -10.49 16.09 -6.04
N PHE A 33 -9.18 16.09 -6.25
CA PHE A 33 -8.17 16.09 -5.19
C PHE A 33 -7.70 17.50 -4.87
N GLU A 34 -7.17 17.71 -3.67
CA GLU A 34 -6.38 18.88 -3.29
C GLU A 34 -4.91 18.47 -3.26
N VAL A 35 -4.03 19.14 -4.03
CA VAL A 35 -2.66 18.69 -4.21
C VAL A 35 -1.66 19.75 -3.75
N ASP A 36 -0.94 19.42 -2.69
CA ASP A 36 0.25 20.14 -2.25
C ASP A 36 1.49 19.57 -2.94
N VAL A 37 2.43 20.43 -3.34
CA VAL A 37 3.69 20.02 -3.96
C VAL A 37 4.85 20.33 -3.03
N GLU A 38 5.80 19.41 -2.94
CA GLU A 38 7.10 19.59 -2.29
C GLU A 38 8.19 19.05 -3.22
N THR A 39 9.37 19.67 -3.20
CA THR A 39 10.44 19.34 -4.16
C THR A 39 11.68 18.75 -3.52
N ARG A 40 11.67 18.63 -2.18
CA ARG A 40 12.82 18.16 -1.41
C ARG A 40 12.40 17.11 -0.38
N GLY A 41 13.19 16.06 -0.25
CA GLY A 41 12.88 14.98 0.69
C GLY A 41 13.00 15.39 2.17
N ASP A 42 13.95 16.26 2.52
CA ASP A 42 14.14 16.71 3.91
C ASP A 42 12.96 17.56 4.43
N THR A 43 12.41 18.45 3.59
CA THR A 43 11.20 19.21 3.91
C THR A 43 9.96 18.34 3.82
N ALA A 44 9.86 17.43 2.84
CA ALA A 44 8.76 16.50 2.69
C ALA A 44 8.58 15.64 3.95
N ALA A 45 9.65 15.11 4.51
CA ALA A 45 9.58 14.29 5.72
C ALA A 45 8.91 15.04 6.90
N ASN A 46 9.19 16.32 7.05
CA ASN A 46 8.57 17.13 8.10
C ASN A 46 7.08 17.40 7.77
N ARG A 47 6.76 17.78 6.53
CA ARG A 47 5.38 18.06 6.09
C ARG A 47 4.46 16.84 6.19
N ILE A 48 4.95 15.64 5.88
CA ILE A 48 4.20 14.40 6.05
C ILE A 48 3.75 14.22 7.51
N LEU A 49 4.60 14.55 8.47
CA LEU A 49 4.31 14.37 9.88
C LEU A 49 3.49 15.53 10.50
N THR A 50 3.59 16.74 9.95
CA THR A 50 2.91 17.92 10.51
C THR A 50 1.60 18.27 9.83
N ASP A 51 1.54 18.10 8.51
CA ASP A 51 0.38 18.43 7.72
C ASP A 51 -0.52 17.21 7.58
N LYS A 52 -1.83 17.42 7.60
CA LYS A 52 -2.79 16.31 7.44
C LYS A 52 -3.02 16.03 5.97
N HIS A 53 -2.24 15.11 5.41
CA HIS A 53 -2.45 14.57 4.06
C HIS A 53 -3.06 13.18 4.13
N ASP A 54 -4.00 12.90 3.22
CA ASP A 54 -4.70 11.62 3.14
C ASP A 54 -3.90 10.57 2.34
N LEU A 55 -2.95 11.01 1.49
CA LEU A 55 -2.03 10.16 0.73
C LEU A 55 -0.79 10.95 0.34
N VAL A 56 0.35 10.27 0.30
CA VAL A 56 1.62 10.80 -0.18
C VAL A 56 2.02 10.09 -1.47
N ILE A 57 2.34 10.88 -2.51
CA ILE A 57 3.03 10.43 -3.72
C ILE A 57 4.47 10.88 -3.58
N LEU A 58 5.42 9.94 -3.61
CA LEU A 58 6.81 10.19 -3.23
C LEU A 58 7.77 9.71 -4.31
N ASP A 59 8.46 10.62 -4.96
CA ASP A 59 9.57 10.24 -5.84
C ASP A 59 10.73 9.64 -5.05
N VAL A 60 11.39 8.67 -5.62
CA VAL A 60 12.62 8.06 -5.07
C VAL A 60 13.80 9.02 -5.19
N MET A 61 13.93 9.67 -6.34
CA MET A 61 15.11 10.51 -6.67
C MET A 61 14.87 11.97 -6.26
N LEU A 62 15.04 12.27 -4.97
CA LEU A 62 14.83 13.62 -4.42
C LEU A 62 16.12 14.23 -3.92
N PRO A 63 16.28 15.57 -4.00
CA PRO A 63 17.36 16.27 -3.36
C PRO A 63 17.17 16.31 -1.83
N GLY A 64 18.26 16.27 -1.08
CA GLY A 64 18.26 16.21 0.37
C GLY A 64 18.20 14.77 0.87
N LEU A 65 17.05 14.33 1.34
CA LEU A 65 16.78 12.91 1.60
C LEU A 65 16.17 12.28 0.36
N ASP A 66 16.62 11.09 -0.01
CA ASP A 66 15.94 10.31 -1.06
C ASP A 66 14.57 9.80 -0.57
N GLY A 67 13.72 9.36 -1.51
CA GLY A 67 12.36 8.93 -1.17
C GLY A 67 12.33 7.69 -0.27
N PHE A 68 13.34 6.82 -0.33
CA PHE A 68 13.41 5.66 0.56
C PHE A 68 13.71 6.09 2.00
N GLU A 69 14.66 7.02 2.18
CA GLU A 69 14.98 7.57 3.49
C GLU A 69 13.80 8.36 4.07
N VAL A 70 13.10 9.14 3.25
CA VAL A 70 11.85 9.83 3.65
C VAL A 70 10.84 8.81 4.15
N CYS A 71 10.53 7.79 3.34
CA CYS A 71 9.55 6.76 3.69
C CYS A 71 9.91 6.05 5.00
N LYS A 72 11.15 5.61 5.15
CA LYS A 72 11.65 4.96 6.36
C LYS A 72 11.51 5.85 7.60
N ARG A 73 11.81 7.15 7.44
CA ARG A 73 11.77 8.13 8.54
C ARG A 73 10.35 8.43 9.01
N VAL A 74 9.40 8.54 8.09
CA VAL A 74 8.04 8.97 8.44
C VAL A 74 7.14 7.80 8.85
N ARG A 75 7.41 6.60 8.37
CA ARG A 75 6.52 5.44 8.56
C ARG A 75 6.19 5.10 10.02
N PRO A 76 7.08 5.25 11.02
CA PRO A 76 6.73 4.99 12.42
C PRO A 76 5.60 5.87 12.96
N ASP A 77 5.43 7.09 12.41
CA ASP A 77 4.51 8.11 12.91
C ASP A 77 3.46 8.55 11.86
N PHE A 78 3.45 7.91 10.69
CA PHE A 78 2.52 8.18 9.60
C PHE A 78 1.85 6.91 9.09
N ASP A 79 0.56 6.74 9.41
CA ASP A 79 -0.25 5.57 9.01
C ASP A 79 -0.91 5.73 7.64
N GLY A 80 -0.88 6.92 7.05
CA GLY A 80 -1.46 7.20 5.73
C GLY A 80 -0.72 6.44 4.60
N PRO A 81 -1.39 6.21 3.46
CA PRO A 81 -0.78 5.51 2.32
C PRO A 81 0.32 6.32 1.66
N ILE A 82 1.41 5.63 1.31
CA ILE A 82 2.54 6.16 0.54
C ILE A 82 2.64 5.38 -0.77
N LEU A 83 2.49 6.09 -1.90
CA LEU A 83 2.72 5.59 -3.25
C LEU A 83 4.07 6.10 -3.75
N MET A 84 5.03 5.23 -3.96
CA MET A 84 6.33 5.63 -4.49
C MET A 84 6.36 5.68 -6.01
N LEU A 85 7.03 6.71 -6.55
CA LEU A 85 7.36 6.84 -7.96
C LEU A 85 8.85 6.59 -8.18
N THR A 86 9.23 5.90 -9.26
CA THR A 86 10.63 5.66 -9.55
C THR A 86 10.95 5.72 -11.04
N ALA A 87 12.13 6.23 -11.37
CA ALA A 87 12.67 6.17 -12.72
C ALA A 87 13.33 4.80 -13.03
N ARG A 88 13.60 3.99 -12.02
CA ARG A 88 14.29 2.72 -12.17
C ARG A 88 13.30 1.56 -12.22
N SER A 89 13.39 0.79 -13.28
CA SER A 89 12.62 -0.45 -13.49
C SER A 89 13.33 -1.69 -12.92
N GLU A 90 14.38 -1.51 -12.12
CA GLU A 90 15.11 -2.65 -11.55
C GLU A 90 14.31 -3.24 -10.38
N GLU A 91 14.09 -4.55 -10.42
CA GLU A 91 13.38 -5.32 -9.37
C GLU A 91 13.93 -5.04 -7.95
N VAL A 92 15.19 -4.62 -7.85
CA VAL A 92 15.88 -4.31 -6.61
C VAL A 92 15.33 -3.05 -5.95
N ASP A 93 15.02 -1.99 -6.72
CA ASP A 93 14.52 -0.72 -6.17
C ASP A 93 13.04 -0.85 -5.75
N GLU A 94 12.25 -1.64 -6.45
CA GLU A 94 10.90 -1.99 -6.03
C GLU A 94 10.90 -2.76 -4.71
N VAL A 95 11.80 -3.71 -4.53
CA VAL A 95 11.96 -4.47 -3.27
C VAL A 95 12.39 -3.54 -2.13
N ILE A 96 13.37 -2.66 -2.37
CA ILE A 96 13.87 -1.71 -1.35
C ILE A 96 12.77 -0.73 -0.93
N GLY A 97 12.07 -0.10 -1.87
CA GLY A 97 11.02 0.90 -1.54
C GLY A 97 9.89 0.31 -0.73
N LEU A 98 9.56 -0.89 -1.08
CA LEU A 98 8.55 -1.61 -0.36
C LEU A 98 9.06 -2.13 1.01
N GLU A 99 10.29 -2.54 1.18
CA GLU A 99 10.89 -2.85 2.50
C GLU A 99 10.92 -1.64 3.43
N MET A 100 10.93 -0.41 2.89
CA MET A 100 10.92 0.83 3.67
C MET A 100 9.52 1.28 4.12
N GLY A 101 8.46 0.54 3.77
CA GLY A 101 7.11 0.79 4.28
C GLY A 101 6.16 1.51 3.33
N ALA A 102 6.49 1.65 2.04
CA ALA A 102 5.55 2.16 1.05
C ALA A 102 4.38 1.17 0.84
N ASP A 103 3.19 1.66 0.55
CA ASP A 103 1.99 0.84 0.35
C ASP A 103 1.83 0.38 -1.09
N ASP A 104 2.34 1.16 -2.04
CA ASP A 104 2.35 0.81 -3.45
C ASP A 104 3.50 1.50 -4.18
N TYR A 105 3.72 1.10 -5.43
CA TYR A 105 4.87 1.50 -6.22
C TYR A 105 4.50 1.64 -7.69
N MET A 106 5.04 2.65 -8.37
CA MET A 106 4.80 2.87 -9.79
C MET A 106 6.06 3.37 -10.49
N SER A 107 6.41 2.73 -11.61
CA SER A 107 7.52 3.16 -12.45
C SER A 107 7.18 4.40 -13.29
N LYS A 108 8.14 5.29 -13.44
CA LYS A 108 8.11 6.37 -14.45
C LYS A 108 8.36 5.78 -15.85
N PRO A 109 7.73 6.27 -16.94
CA PRO A 109 6.92 7.47 -16.98
C PRO A 109 5.54 7.31 -16.34
N VAL A 110 5.12 8.34 -15.59
CA VAL A 110 3.84 8.34 -14.89
C VAL A 110 2.70 8.26 -15.90
N ARG A 111 1.88 7.22 -15.78
CA ARG A 111 0.66 7.03 -16.56
C ARG A 111 -0.52 7.57 -15.75
N PRO A 112 -1.14 8.72 -16.10
CA PRO A 112 -2.09 9.43 -15.24
C PRO A 112 -3.29 8.58 -14.81
N ARG A 113 -3.87 7.79 -15.73
CA ARG A 113 -5.01 6.90 -15.41
C ARG A 113 -4.63 5.79 -14.43
N LEU A 114 -3.41 5.27 -14.54
CA LEU A 114 -2.91 4.22 -13.65
C LEU A 114 -2.61 4.80 -12.27
N LEU A 115 -1.98 5.97 -12.20
CA LEU A 115 -1.75 6.72 -10.95
C LEU A 115 -3.07 6.94 -10.21
N LEU A 116 -4.08 7.45 -10.90
CA LEU A 116 -5.40 7.71 -10.33
C LEU A 116 -6.06 6.44 -9.79
N ALA A 117 -6.01 5.33 -10.53
CA ALA A 117 -6.57 4.06 -10.11
C ALA A 117 -5.90 3.53 -8.82
N ARG A 118 -4.56 3.63 -8.73
CA ARG A 118 -3.80 3.24 -7.54
C ARG A 118 -4.13 4.12 -6.33
N MET A 119 -4.16 5.44 -6.52
CA MET A 119 -4.51 6.40 -5.47
C MET A 119 -5.91 6.15 -4.91
N ARG A 120 -6.91 6.00 -5.79
CA ARG A 120 -8.29 5.71 -5.38
C ARG A 120 -8.39 4.41 -4.59
N THR A 121 -7.64 3.40 -4.98
CA THR A 121 -7.59 2.12 -4.25
C THR A 121 -6.99 2.31 -2.85
N LEU A 122 -5.90 3.05 -2.74
CA LEU A 122 -5.25 3.33 -1.46
C LEU A 122 -6.16 4.17 -0.54
N LEU A 123 -6.78 5.23 -1.06
CA LEU A 123 -7.69 6.10 -0.29
C LEU A 123 -8.97 5.40 0.15
N ARG A 124 -9.56 4.56 -0.70
CA ARG A 124 -10.75 3.77 -0.34
C ARG A 124 -10.48 2.87 0.87
N ARG A 125 -9.29 2.33 1.00
CA ARG A 125 -8.89 1.49 2.14
C ARG A 125 -8.88 2.30 3.44
N VAL A 126 -8.42 3.54 3.40
CA VAL A 126 -8.44 4.44 4.56
C VAL A 126 -9.88 4.74 4.95
N GLN A 127 -10.75 5.06 3.99
CA GLN A 127 -12.18 5.37 4.25
C GLN A 127 -12.96 4.16 4.79
N LEU A 128 -12.65 2.94 4.34
CA LEU A 128 -13.25 1.72 4.90
C LEU A 128 -12.82 1.48 6.36
N ASN A 129 -11.69 2.02 6.78
CA ASN A 129 -11.24 1.99 8.17
C ASN A 129 -12.01 2.97 9.07
N GLU A 130 -12.57 4.05 8.50
CA GLU A 130 -13.35 5.05 9.23
C GLU A 130 -14.85 4.70 9.33
N THR A 131 -15.32 3.72 8.56
CA THR A 131 -16.73 3.30 8.59
C THR A 131 -16.83 1.88 9.18
N PRO A 132 -17.17 1.72 10.46
CA PRO A 132 -17.52 0.42 11.03
C PRO A 132 -18.90 0.01 10.48
N GLY A 133 -18.92 -0.57 9.31
CA GLY A 133 -20.19 -0.94 8.70
C GLY A 133 -20.04 -2.03 7.65
N THR A 134 -20.53 -3.22 8.01
CA THR A 134 -20.78 -4.40 7.18
C THR A 134 -19.70 -5.49 7.10
N ILE A 135 -18.88 -5.66 8.12
CA ILE A 135 -18.40 -7.02 8.40
C ILE A 135 -19.34 -7.54 9.49
N SER A 136 -20.09 -8.61 9.23
CA SER A 136 -20.86 -9.28 10.26
C SER A 136 -19.90 -9.66 11.40
N GLU A 137 -20.22 -9.35 12.64
CA GLU A 137 -19.37 -9.57 13.83
C GLU A 137 -18.86 -11.03 13.91
N GLU A 138 -19.54 -11.98 13.29
CA GLU A 138 -19.18 -13.40 13.24
C GLU A 138 -17.97 -13.73 12.35
N CYS A 139 -17.47 -12.81 11.51
CA CYS A 139 -16.33 -13.03 10.60
C CYS A 139 -15.18 -12.02 10.80
N ALA A 140 -15.18 -11.26 11.89
CA ALA A 140 -14.18 -10.21 12.09
C ALA A 140 -12.83 -10.73 12.59
N LEU A 141 -12.78 -11.92 13.21
CA LEU A 141 -11.58 -12.54 13.75
C LEU A 141 -11.31 -13.87 13.03
N ILE A 142 -10.09 -14.02 12.52
CA ILE A 142 -9.60 -15.28 11.96
C ILE A 142 -8.44 -15.78 12.83
N GLU A 143 -8.54 -17.04 13.26
CA GLU A 143 -7.50 -17.72 14.01
C GLU A 143 -6.95 -18.91 13.20
N LEU A 144 -5.66 -18.89 12.92
CA LEU A 144 -4.93 -19.92 12.18
C LEU A 144 -3.70 -20.34 12.98
N THR A 145 -3.74 -21.52 13.57
CA THR A 145 -2.65 -22.10 14.39
C THR A 145 -2.08 -21.13 15.44
N ASP A 146 -1.16 -20.25 15.08
CA ASP A 146 -0.49 -19.26 15.93
C ASP A 146 -0.63 -17.82 15.42
N LEU A 147 -1.49 -17.63 14.42
CA LEU A 147 -1.77 -16.34 13.78
C LEU A 147 -3.21 -15.93 14.05
N GLN A 148 -3.42 -14.75 14.64
CA GLN A 148 -4.73 -14.16 14.87
C GLN A 148 -4.82 -12.87 14.05
N ILE A 149 -5.90 -12.68 13.32
CA ILE A 149 -6.12 -11.53 12.43
C ILE A 149 -7.48 -10.94 12.75
N ASP A 150 -7.51 -9.73 13.29
CA ASP A 150 -8.72 -8.98 13.60
C ASP A 150 -8.97 -7.92 12.54
N ALA A 151 -10.05 -8.10 11.78
CA ALA A 151 -10.44 -7.15 10.72
C ALA A 151 -10.99 -5.84 11.28
N THR A 152 -11.63 -5.87 12.45
CA THR A 152 -12.23 -4.68 13.06
C THR A 152 -11.15 -3.74 13.59
N GLN A 153 -10.14 -4.30 14.26
CA GLN A 153 -9.03 -3.54 14.79
C GLN A 153 -7.86 -3.42 13.80
N ARG A 154 -7.93 -4.12 12.66
CA ARG A 154 -6.83 -4.28 11.69
C ARG A 154 -5.53 -4.69 12.35
N SER A 155 -5.62 -5.53 13.34
CA SER A 155 -4.49 -6.02 14.14
C SER A 155 -4.16 -7.47 13.82
N VAL A 156 -2.88 -7.79 13.93
CA VAL A 156 -2.36 -9.15 13.71
C VAL A 156 -1.48 -9.54 14.88
N LEU A 157 -1.76 -10.71 15.45
CA LEU A 157 -0.93 -11.33 16.45
C LEU A 157 -0.31 -12.61 15.90
N LEU A 158 0.99 -12.76 16.05
CA LEU A 158 1.72 -13.99 15.78
C LEU A 158 2.28 -14.53 17.08
N LYS A 159 1.87 -15.74 17.47
CA LYS A 159 2.26 -16.35 18.76
C LYS A 159 1.95 -15.42 19.95
N GLY A 160 0.84 -14.68 19.89
CA GLY A 160 0.43 -13.71 20.90
C GLY A 160 1.18 -12.37 20.88
N HIS A 161 2.12 -12.16 19.96
CA HIS A 161 2.86 -10.91 19.83
C HIS A 161 2.33 -10.08 18.64
N PRO A 162 2.13 -8.75 18.81
CA PRO A 162 1.63 -7.90 17.73
C PRO A 162 2.64 -7.78 16.59
N ILE A 163 2.13 -7.84 15.36
CA ILE A 163 2.90 -7.57 14.14
C ILE A 163 2.33 -6.32 13.48
N TYR A 164 3.21 -5.37 13.18
CA TYR A 164 2.82 -4.15 12.47
C TYR A 164 2.84 -4.39 10.96
N LEU A 165 1.66 -4.30 10.34
CA LEU A 165 1.47 -4.38 8.90
C LEU A 165 1.03 -3.02 8.36
N THR A 166 1.49 -2.67 7.14
CA THR A 166 0.87 -1.57 6.41
C THR A 166 -0.56 -1.95 6.00
N THR A 167 -1.37 -0.96 5.65
CA THR A 167 -2.74 -1.20 5.17
C THR A 167 -2.78 -2.20 4.01
N ALA A 168 -1.86 -2.06 3.06
CA ALA A 168 -1.78 -2.95 1.89
C ALA A 168 -1.36 -4.39 2.24
N GLU A 169 -0.47 -4.56 3.21
CA GLU A 169 -0.05 -5.88 3.70
C GLU A 169 -1.17 -6.56 4.48
N PHE A 170 -1.87 -5.79 5.34
CA PHE A 170 -3.02 -6.30 6.09
C PHE A 170 -4.11 -6.80 5.15
N ASP A 171 -4.50 -6.00 4.15
CA ASP A 171 -5.55 -6.37 3.20
C ASP A 171 -5.22 -7.64 2.42
N LEU A 172 -3.95 -7.80 2.03
CA LEU A 172 -3.51 -9.01 1.35
C LEU A 172 -3.54 -10.22 2.29
N LEU A 173 -3.04 -10.07 3.52
CA LEU A 173 -3.07 -11.14 4.51
C LEU A 173 -4.51 -11.54 4.84
N TRP A 174 -5.39 -10.58 5.07
CA TRP A 174 -6.81 -10.79 5.33
C TRP A 174 -7.49 -11.54 4.18
N PHE A 175 -7.23 -11.11 2.94
CA PHE A 175 -7.79 -11.75 1.76
C PHE A 175 -7.37 -13.22 1.61
N LEU A 176 -6.12 -13.54 1.92
CA LEU A 176 -5.62 -14.92 1.93
C LEU A 176 -6.20 -15.72 3.10
N ALA A 177 -6.32 -15.11 4.28
CA ALA A 177 -6.78 -15.76 5.49
C ALA A 177 -8.27 -16.12 5.47
N GLN A 178 -9.08 -15.44 4.66
CA GLN A 178 -10.47 -15.81 4.42
C GLN A 178 -10.63 -17.15 3.65
N ARG A 179 -9.54 -17.67 3.07
CA ARG A 179 -9.51 -18.88 2.22
C ARG A 179 -8.29 -19.74 2.56
N PRO A 180 -8.15 -20.18 3.84
CA PRO A 180 -6.99 -20.96 4.24
C PRO A 180 -6.97 -22.29 3.46
N GLY A 181 -5.80 -22.65 2.94
CA GLY A 181 -5.62 -23.86 2.15
C GLY A 181 -6.06 -23.75 0.68
N GLU A 182 -6.71 -22.66 0.27
CA GLU A 182 -7.10 -22.45 -1.11
C GLU A 182 -6.03 -21.63 -1.88
N VAL A 183 -5.91 -21.91 -3.17
CA VAL A 183 -5.02 -21.15 -4.05
C VAL A 183 -5.72 -19.89 -4.50
N VAL A 184 -5.17 -18.74 -4.13
CA VAL A 184 -5.59 -17.41 -4.59
C VAL A 184 -4.72 -17.00 -5.77
N THR A 185 -5.34 -16.73 -6.92
CA THR A 185 -4.60 -16.35 -8.14
C THR A 185 -4.12 -14.90 -8.09
N ARG A 186 -3.11 -14.55 -8.92
CA ARG A 186 -2.68 -13.16 -9.06
C ARG A 186 -3.79 -12.26 -9.56
N ASP A 187 -4.58 -12.72 -10.53
CA ASP A 187 -5.75 -11.97 -11.02
C ASP A 187 -6.72 -11.62 -9.89
N GLN A 188 -7.03 -12.58 -9.00
CA GLN A 188 -7.89 -12.34 -7.84
C GLN A 188 -7.29 -11.34 -6.87
N ILE A 189 -5.98 -11.42 -6.61
CA ILE A 189 -5.28 -10.45 -5.74
C ILE A 189 -5.36 -9.05 -6.37
N PHE A 190 -5.08 -8.95 -7.65
CA PHE A 190 -5.11 -7.66 -8.34
C PHE A 190 -6.52 -7.07 -8.35
N GLU A 191 -7.53 -7.86 -8.71
CA GLU A 191 -8.92 -7.41 -8.78
C GLU A 191 -9.48 -7.02 -7.40
N LYS A 192 -9.27 -7.87 -6.39
CA LYS A 192 -9.92 -7.73 -5.07
C LYS A 192 -9.10 -6.93 -4.07
N VAL A 193 -7.75 -7.05 -4.11
CA VAL A 193 -6.87 -6.39 -3.15
C VAL A 193 -6.22 -5.15 -3.75
N ILE A 194 -5.72 -5.19 -4.98
CA ILE A 194 -5.05 -4.04 -5.60
C ILE A 194 -6.06 -3.13 -6.28
N GLY A 195 -7.20 -3.65 -6.73
CA GLY A 195 -8.31 -2.89 -7.29
C GLY A 195 -8.15 -2.53 -8.76
N MET A 196 -7.36 -3.31 -9.50
CA MET A 196 -7.13 -3.16 -10.94
C MET A 196 -6.95 -4.54 -11.60
N PRO A 197 -7.11 -4.66 -12.93
CA PRO A 197 -6.79 -5.88 -13.65
C PRO A 197 -5.28 -6.18 -13.60
N TYR A 198 -4.92 -7.44 -13.51
CA TYR A 198 -3.53 -7.88 -13.64
C TYR A 198 -3.08 -7.79 -15.10
N ASP A 199 -1.96 -7.14 -15.35
CA ASP A 199 -1.41 -6.97 -16.71
C ASP A 199 -0.35 -8.04 -17.08
N GLY A 200 -0.09 -8.99 -16.18
CA GLY A 200 0.92 -10.03 -16.35
C GLY A 200 2.35 -9.59 -16.01
N LEU A 201 2.61 -8.31 -15.79
CA LEU A 201 3.94 -7.74 -15.58
C LEU A 201 4.12 -7.11 -14.20
N ASP A 202 3.04 -6.63 -13.59
CA ASP A 202 3.08 -5.94 -12.30
C ASP A 202 3.44 -6.91 -11.16
N ARG A 203 4.55 -6.63 -10.49
CA ARG A 203 5.11 -7.44 -9.39
C ARG A 203 4.64 -7.02 -8.00
N SER A 204 3.76 -6.02 -7.88
CA SER A 204 3.37 -5.47 -6.58
C SER A 204 2.78 -6.51 -5.62
N ALA A 205 2.01 -7.49 -6.13
CA ALA A 205 1.50 -8.59 -5.32
C ALA A 205 2.64 -9.50 -4.80
N ASP A 206 3.59 -9.87 -5.68
CA ASP A 206 4.72 -10.75 -5.34
C ASP A 206 5.59 -10.11 -4.25
N LEU A 207 5.79 -8.81 -4.33
CA LEU A 207 6.56 -8.02 -3.37
C LEU A 207 5.84 -7.92 -2.01
N ARG A 208 4.55 -7.68 -1.99
CA ARG A 208 3.75 -7.69 -0.75
C ARG A 208 3.79 -9.06 -0.07
N ILE A 209 3.73 -10.15 -0.84
CA ILE A 209 3.91 -11.51 -0.31
C ILE A 209 5.30 -11.69 0.32
N THR A 210 6.34 -11.21 -0.33
CA THR A 210 7.71 -11.31 0.18
C THR A 210 7.83 -10.62 1.55
N ARG A 211 7.22 -9.46 1.71
CA ARG A 211 7.22 -8.73 2.99
C ARG A 211 6.37 -9.42 4.06
N LEU A 212 5.17 -9.86 3.70
CA LEU A 212 4.34 -10.62 4.62
C LEU A 212 5.11 -11.83 5.17
N ARG A 213 5.79 -12.58 4.31
CA ARG A 213 6.65 -13.69 4.74
C ARG A 213 7.68 -13.22 5.75
N LYS A 214 8.43 -12.17 5.44
CA LYS A 214 9.46 -11.62 6.35
C LYS A 214 8.87 -11.24 7.70
N LYS A 215 7.73 -10.55 7.75
CA LYS A 215 7.04 -10.13 8.98
C LYS A 215 6.42 -11.29 9.75
N LEU A 216 5.95 -12.32 9.05
CA LEU A 216 5.41 -13.54 9.64
C LEU A 216 6.50 -14.56 10.02
N GLY A 217 7.79 -14.23 9.84
CA GLY A 217 8.89 -15.14 10.11
C GLY A 217 8.89 -16.38 9.21
N ASP A 218 8.32 -16.26 7.99
CA ASP A 218 8.26 -17.35 7.01
C ASP A 218 9.48 -17.32 6.08
N ASP A 219 10.12 -18.47 5.86
CA ASP A 219 11.29 -18.54 4.99
C ASP A 219 10.89 -18.35 3.52
N GLY A 220 11.46 -17.35 2.86
CA GLY A 220 11.19 -17.09 1.44
C GLY A 220 11.65 -18.20 0.48
N LYS A 221 12.65 -19.02 0.88
CA LYS A 221 13.15 -20.17 0.09
C LYS A 221 12.32 -21.43 0.29
N GLN A 222 11.82 -21.64 1.51
CA GLN A 222 10.98 -22.77 1.89
C GLN A 222 9.76 -22.29 2.70
N PRO A 223 8.84 -21.54 2.08
CA PRO A 223 7.73 -20.94 2.80
C PRO A 223 6.78 -22.01 3.34
N SER A 224 6.51 -21.94 4.63
CA SER A 224 5.60 -22.84 5.33
C SER A 224 4.19 -22.26 5.44
N ARG A 225 4.09 -20.93 5.64
CA ARG A 225 2.82 -20.22 5.84
C ARG A 225 2.20 -19.74 4.53
N ILE A 226 2.89 -18.88 3.79
CA ILE A 226 2.40 -18.39 2.51
C ILE A 226 3.17 -19.10 1.40
N LYS A 227 2.57 -20.13 0.81
CA LYS A 227 3.18 -20.94 -0.25
C LYS A 227 2.95 -20.31 -1.61
N SER A 228 3.98 -20.33 -2.48
CA SER A 228 3.84 -19.96 -3.89
C SER A 228 3.41 -21.17 -4.71
N ILE A 229 2.34 -21.00 -5.49
CA ILE A 229 1.94 -21.97 -6.52
C ILE A 229 2.42 -21.42 -7.85
N ARG A 230 3.44 -22.08 -8.41
CA ARG A 230 4.14 -21.58 -9.59
C ARG A 230 3.17 -21.26 -10.73
N SER A 231 3.35 -20.10 -11.35
CA SER A 231 2.51 -19.57 -12.46
C SER A 231 1.01 -19.40 -12.15
N VAL A 232 0.56 -19.61 -10.91
CA VAL A 232 -0.84 -19.49 -10.52
C VAL A 232 -1.03 -18.38 -9.49
N GLY A 233 -0.45 -18.51 -8.30
CA GLY A 233 -0.69 -17.56 -7.24
C GLY A 233 -0.11 -17.99 -5.90
N TYR A 234 -0.87 -17.76 -4.83
CA TYR A 234 -0.44 -17.99 -3.46
C TYR A 234 -1.49 -18.71 -2.64
N LEU A 235 -1.05 -19.36 -1.59
CA LEU A 235 -1.90 -20.10 -0.66
C LEU A 235 -1.40 -19.82 0.76
N LEU A 236 -2.30 -19.41 1.66
CA LEU A 236 -2.02 -19.38 3.09
C LEU A 236 -2.34 -20.76 3.69
N ALA A 237 -1.34 -21.37 4.32
CA ALA A 237 -1.54 -22.64 5.01
C ALA A 237 -2.49 -22.46 6.21
N PRO A 238 -3.38 -23.44 6.47
CA PRO A 238 -4.33 -23.40 7.59
C PRO A 238 -3.65 -23.46 8.96
#